data_02c7655e68bc0ac8f006686d2ce569aa
#
_entry.id   02c7655e68bc0ac8f006686d2ce569aa
#
_cell.length_a   1.000
_cell.length_b   1.000
_cell.length_c   1.000
_cell.angle_alpha   90.00
_cell.angle_beta   90.00
_cell.angle_gamma   90.00
#
_symmetry.space_group_name_H-M   'P 1'
#
loop_
_entity.id
_entity.type
_entity.pdbx_description
1 polymer ?
#
loop_
_entity_poly.entity_id
_entity_poly.type
_entity_poly.pdbx_seq_one_letter_code
_entity_poly.pdbx_strand_id
1 'polypeptide(L)'
;MKYGFDNEKYLKIQSEHIQERIAQFGNKLYLELGGKLFDDHHASRVLPGFQPDSKLRMLSKLSDRAEIVIVISALDIEKNKVRTDLGITYDMDVLRLRTEFQNRGFLVSSVVITHYNGQSSADAFRKRLERMGINAYYHYIIDGYPTNVELIASDEGFGKNDYVETTRPLVIVTAPGPGSGKMAVCLSQLYNEHKRGIEAGYAKFETFPVWSLPLKHPVNIAYEAATADLNDVNMIDPFHLEAYGKTAINYNRDIEIFPVLNSLFEEIYGENPYKSPTDMGVNMVGFCINDDEVCREASKNEIIRRYYTALNNLALGDGNDSEVNKIALLFKQAKIDASYRRPAVAAKERAERSGVPCSAIELADGTIITAETSELLGPSAALILNAIKHLAGIDHSVKLIPQSMIEPIQHTKTCYLRSRNPRLHTDEVLVALSVLSKDDENCRRALEVLPELNGCQVHSTVMLGEVDHKIFKKLGVGLTCDPVRKTK
;
A
#
# COMPACT_ATOMS: atom_id res chain seq x y z
N MET A 1 -5.80 10.53 19.22
CA MET A 1 -4.72 9.70 18.61
C MET A 1 -3.41 10.47 18.69
N LYS A 2 -2.31 9.84 19.11
CA LYS A 2 -0.98 10.48 19.05
C LYS A 2 -0.43 10.36 17.63
N TYR A 3 0.13 11.44 17.11
CA TYR A 3 0.78 11.47 15.81
C TYR A 3 2.29 11.39 15.99
N GLY A 4 2.93 10.46 15.30
CA GLY A 4 4.39 10.29 15.29
C GLY A 4 5.07 10.82 14.02
N PHE A 5 4.26 11.32 13.07
CA PHE A 5 4.72 11.78 11.76
C PHE A 5 4.12 13.14 11.38
N ASP A 6 4.96 14.04 10.92
CA ASP A 6 4.58 15.37 10.43
C ASP A 6 4.35 15.33 8.91
N ASN A 7 3.10 15.18 8.52
CA ASN A 7 2.72 15.06 7.12
C ASN A 7 2.93 16.36 6.33
N GLU A 8 2.69 17.53 6.92
CA GLU A 8 2.86 18.79 6.20
C GLU A 8 4.35 19.11 5.97
N LYS A 9 5.21 18.82 6.94
CA LYS A 9 6.66 18.88 6.77
C LYS A 9 7.11 17.92 5.65
N TYR A 10 6.57 16.70 5.62
CA TYR A 10 6.88 15.71 4.57
C TYR A 10 6.52 16.25 3.18
N LEU A 11 5.29 16.76 3.00
CA LEU A 11 4.86 17.32 1.72
C LEU A 11 5.78 18.46 1.25
N LYS A 12 6.30 19.25 2.17
CA LYS A 12 7.20 20.37 1.87
C LYS A 12 8.58 19.87 1.46
N ILE A 13 9.30 19.19 2.37
CA ILE A 13 10.70 18.84 2.13
C ILE A 13 10.88 17.79 1.02
N GLN A 14 9.90 16.89 0.83
CA GLN A 14 9.92 15.92 -0.27
C GLN A 14 9.77 16.62 -1.64
N SER A 15 8.88 17.62 -1.74
CA SER A 15 8.73 18.38 -3.00
C SER A 15 9.93 19.28 -3.27
N GLU A 16 10.53 19.89 -2.24
CA GLU A 16 11.77 20.67 -2.36
C GLU A 16 12.92 19.79 -2.88
N HIS A 17 13.09 18.60 -2.31
CA HIS A 17 14.14 17.68 -2.71
C HIS A 17 13.97 17.16 -4.16
N ILE A 18 12.72 16.96 -4.63
CA ILE A 18 12.47 16.65 -6.04
C ILE A 18 12.87 17.84 -6.95
N GLN A 19 12.59 19.08 -6.54
CA GLN A 19 12.98 20.27 -7.32
C GLN A 19 14.49 20.43 -7.39
N GLU A 20 15.22 20.17 -6.30
CA GLU A 20 16.68 20.13 -6.28
C GLU A 20 17.23 19.09 -7.27
N ARG A 21 16.62 17.90 -7.31
CA ARG A 21 17.00 16.88 -8.30
C ARG A 21 16.74 17.30 -9.74
N ILE A 22 15.62 17.97 -10.03
CA ILE A 22 15.34 18.52 -11.35
C ILE A 22 16.42 19.52 -11.74
N ALA A 23 16.80 20.43 -10.84
CA ALA A 23 17.84 21.45 -11.11
C ALA A 23 19.23 20.83 -11.31
N GLN A 24 19.54 19.72 -10.63
CA GLN A 24 20.81 19.00 -10.75
C GLN A 24 21.04 18.42 -12.15
N PHE A 25 19.96 18.07 -12.87
CA PHE A 25 20.02 17.39 -14.17
C PHE A 25 19.42 18.23 -15.30
N GLY A 26 19.98 19.41 -15.56
CA GLY A 26 19.62 20.24 -16.72
C GLY A 26 18.14 20.64 -16.79
N ASN A 27 17.43 20.65 -15.66
CA ASN A 27 15.99 20.88 -15.55
C ASN A 27 15.10 19.78 -16.17
N LYS A 28 15.58 18.53 -16.28
CA LYS A 28 14.74 17.39 -16.68
C LYS A 28 14.99 16.17 -15.79
N LEU A 29 13.92 15.61 -15.21
CA LEU A 29 14.01 14.48 -14.31
C LEU A 29 12.94 13.43 -14.64
N TYR A 30 13.38 12.19 -14.85
CA TYR A 30 12.51 11.01 -14.91
C TYR A 30 12.38 10.43 -13.49
N LEU A 31 11.19 10.56 -12.92
CA LEU A 31 10.88 10.12 -11.57
C LEU A 31 10.08 8.82 -11.59
N GLU A 32 10.75 7.70 -11.30
CA GLU A 32 10.06 6.42 -11.15
C GLU A 32 9.27 6.40 -9.83
N LEU A 33 7.96 6.18 -9.90
CA LEU A 33 7.14 5.99 -8.71
C LEU A 33 7.11 4.53 -8.28
N GLY A 34 7.64 4.28 -7.09
CA GLY A 34 7.52 3.02 -6.38
C GLY A 34 6.26 2.94 -5.51
N GLY A 35 5.72 1.73 -5.36
CA GLY A 35 4.59 1.45 -4.47
C GLY A 35 3.25 2.07 -4.88
N LYS A 36 2.31 2.10 -3.93
CA LYS A 36 0.96 2.64 -4.15
C LYS A 36 0.98 4.16 -4.09
N LEU A 37 0.48 4.80 -5.14
CA LEU A 37 0.34 6.26 -5.21
C LEU A 37 -0.96 6.74 -4.54
N PHE A 38 -2.02 5.96 -4.73
CA PHE A 38 -3.31 6.16 -4.11
C PHE A 38 -3.44 5.15 -2.95
N ASP A 39 -4.00 5.57 -1.83
CA ASP A 39 -4.31 4.69 -0.71
C ASP A 39 -3.09 3.95 -0.12
N ASP A 40 -2.01 4.67 0.19
CA ASP A 40 -0.84 4.09 0.88
C ASP A 40 -1.16 3.80 2.34
N HIS A 41 -2.00 2.79 2.54
CA HIS A 41 -2.42 2.37 3.86
C HIS A 41 -1.30 1.72 4.68
N HIS A 42 -0.22 1.24 4.05
CA HIS A 42 0.93 0.74 4.81
C HIS A 42 1.63 1.89 5.51
N ALA A 43 1.96 2.94 4.77
CA ALA A 43 2.61 4.12 5.33
C ALA A 43 1.78 4.75 6.47
N SER A 44 0.47 4.91 6.27
CA SER A 44 -0.41 5.49 7.30
C SER A 44 -0.53 4.62 8.57
N ARG A 45 -0.31 3.30 8.47
CA ARG A 45 -0.32 2.41 9.63
C ARG A 45 0.99 2.40 10.41
N VAL A 46 2.13 2.55 9.75
CA VAL A 46 3.45 2.51 10.41
C VAL A 46 3.95 3.89 10.82
N LEU A 47 3.39 4.94 10.22
CA LEU A 47 3.72 6.35 10.48
C LEU A 47 2.43 7.11 10.83
N PRO A 48 1.92 7.00 12.09
CA PRO A 48 0.71 7.72 12.51
C PRO A 48 0.83 9.23 12.26
N GLY A 49 -0.07 9.76 11.44
CA GLY A 49 -0.02 11.13 10.91
C GLY A 49 0.20 11.21 9.41
N PHE A 50 0.82 10.18 8.79
CA PHE A 50 0.93 10.07 7.34
C PHE A 50 -0.46 9.84 6.72
N GLN A 51 -0.83 10.67 5.76
CA GLN A 51 -2.11 10.54 5.06
C GLN A 51 -1.97 9.59 3.85
N PRO A 52 -2.92 8.67 3.60
CA PRO A 52 -2.82 7.71 2.50
C PRO A 52 -2.62 8.32 1.11
N ASP A 53 -3.07 9.56 0.90
CA ASP A 53 -2.96 10.33 -0.34
C ASP A 53 -1.76 11.29 -0.37
N SER A 54 -0.87 11.26 0.63
CA SER A 54 0.25 12.21 0.78
C SER A 54 1.14 12.30 -0.46
N LYS A 55 1.44 11.15 -1.09
CA LYS A 55 2.24 11.13 -2.33
C LYS A 55 1.58 11.95 -3.43
N LEU A 56 0.29 11.76 -3.60
CA LEU A 56 -0.47 12.47 -4.63
C LEU A 56 -0.60 13.97 -4.31
N ARG A 57 -0.89 14.32 -3.05
CA ARG A 57 -0.94 15.71 -2.59
C ARG A 57 0.40 16.43 -2.79
N MET A 58 1.51 15.75 -2.51
CA MET A 58 2.85 16.26 -2.75
C MET A 58 3.09 16.51 -4.25
N LEU A 59 2.79 15.53 -5.10
CA LEU A 59 2.93 15.67 -6.55
C LEU A 59 2.01 16.74 -7.12
N SER A 60 0.80 16.93 -6.57
CA SER A 60 -0.12 17.99 -7.02
C SER A 60 0.46 19.39 -6.85
N LYS A 61 1.38 19.60 -5.89
CA LYS A 61 2.11 20.87 -5.77
C LYS A 61 3.10 21.12 -6.92
N LEU A 62 3.40 20.09 -7.70
CA LEU A 62 4.31 20.14 -8.86
C LEU A 62 3.56 19.94 -10.18
N SER A 63 2.23 19.91 -10.18
CA SER A 63 1.40 19.55 -11.35
C SER A 63 1.67 20.39 -12.59
N ASP A 64 1.94 21.68 -12.42
CA ASP A 64 2.24 22.59 -13.54
C ASP A 64 3.57 22.28 -14.24
N ARG A 65 4.49 21.61 -13.55
CA ARG A 65 5.82 21.23 -14.02
C ARG A 65 5.97 19.74 -14.29
N ALA A 66 4.91 18.95 -14.00
CA ALA A 66 4.94 17.51 -14.09
C ALA A 66 4.03 16.98 -15.19
N GLU A 67 4.48 15.92 -15.85
CA GLU A 67 3.68 15.09 -16.73
C GLU A 67 3.79 13.61 -16.34
N ILE A 68 2.74 12.85 -16.63
CA ILE A 68 2.63 11.45 -16.25
C ILE A 68 2.79 10.56 -17.48
N VAL A 69 3.67 9.59 -17.38
CA VAL A 69 3.81 8.45 -18.29
C VAL A 69 3.36 7.20 -17.57
N ILE A 70 2.34 6.52 -18.08
CA ILE A 70 1.83 5.29 -17.48
C ILE A 70 2.42 4.08 -18.21
N VAL A 71 3.01 3.16 -17.47
CA VAL A 71 3.70 1.98 -18.01
C VAL A 71 2.88 0.72 -17.73
N ILE A 72 2.74 -0.15 -18.74
CA ILE A 72 2.09 -1.45 -18.59
C ILE A 72 2.86 -2.51 -19.39
N SER A 73 2.99 -3.72 -18.84
CA SER A 73 3.62 -4.84 -19.54
C SER A 73 2.66 -5.49 -20.54
N ALA A 74 3.12 -5.74 -21.77
CA ALA A 74 2.39 -6.54 -22.76
C ALA A 74 2.04 -7.92 -22.25
N LEU A 75 2.91 -8.52 -21.42
CA LEU A 75 2.68 -9.81 -20.78
C LEU A 75 1.52 -9.78 -19.76
N ASP A 76 1.36 -8.65 -19.05
CA ASP A 76 0.25 -8.48 -18.10
C ASP A 76 -1.09 -8.26 -18.84
N ILE A 77 -1.06 -7.58 -20.00
CA ILE A 77 -2.22 -7.42 -20.89
C ILE A 77 -2.63 -8.79 -21.43
N GLU A 78 -1.70 -9.57 -21.97
CA GLU A 78 -1.95 -10.89 -22.56
C GLU A 78 -2.56 -11.87 -21.56
N LYS A 79 -2.08 -11.85 -20.30
CA LYS A 79 -2.58 -12.69 -19.21
C LYS A 79 -3.87 -12.17 -18.58
N ASN A 80 -4.42 -11.04 -19.02
CA ASN A 80 -5.53 -10.35 -18.37
C ASN A 80 -5.31 -10.22 -16.85
N LYS A 81 -4.10 -9.84 -16.44
CA LYS A 81 -3.73 -9.77 -15.03
C LYS A 81 -4.64 -8.81 -14.28
N VAL A 82 -5.22 -9.32 -13.20
CA VAL A 82 -6.20 -8.58 -12.38
C VAL A 82 -5.49 -7.94 -11.19
N ARG A 83 -5.85 -6.72 -10.90
CA ARG A 83 -5.53 -6.02 -9.68
C ARG A 83 -6.49 -6.46 -8.58
N THR A 84 -6.02 -7.31 -7.67
CA THR A 84 -6.87 -8.01 -6.68
C THR A 84 -7.61 -7.08 -5.72
N ASP A 85 -7.01 -5.92 -5.38
CA ASP A 85 -7.62 -4.93 -4.48
C ASP A 85 -8.78 -4.14 -5.12
N LEU A 86 -8.84 -4.08 -6.46
CA LEU A 86 -9.87 -3.36 -7.22
C LEU A 86 -10.77 -4.29 -8.06
N GLY A 87 -10.36 -5.53 -8.31
CA GLY A 87 -11.07 -6.49 -9.15
C GLY A 87 -11.12 -6.13 -10.64
N ILE A 88 -10.20 -5.27 -11.12
CA ILE A 88 -10.11 -4.85 -12.53
C ILE A 88 -8.79 -5.29 -13.15
N THR A 89 -8.78 -5.48 -14.47
CA THR A 89 -7.55 -5.82 -15.21
C THR A 89 -6.59 -4.64 -15.27
N TYR A 90 -5.29 -4.92 -15.46
CA TYR A 90 -4.25 -3.87 -15.49
C TYR A 90 -4.45 -2.87 -16.63
N ASP A 91 -4.93 -3.29 -17.78
CA ASP A 91 -5.27 -2.40 -18.90
C ASP A 91 -6.43 -1.44 -18.54
N MET A 92 -7.44 -1.94 -17.81
CA MET A 92 -8.51 -1.10 -17.27
C MET A 92 -8.00 -0.15 -16.17
N ASP A 93 -7.04 -0.61 -15.37
CA ASP A 93 -6.43 0.24 -14.35
C ASP A 93 -5.59 1.37 -14.95
N VAL A 94 -4.94 1.17 -16.10
CA VAL A 94 -4.28 2.26 -16.86
C VAL A 94 -5.27 3.38 -17.18
N LEU A 95 -6.46 3.03 -17.66
CA LEU A 95 -7.50 4.01 -18.00
C LEU A 95 -8.04 4.73 -16.75
N ARG A 96 -8.22 3.99 -15.65
CA ARG A 96 -8.61 4.54 -14.35
C ARG A 96 -7.54 5.52 -13.84
N LEU A 97 -6.27 5.10 -13.82
CA LEU A 97 -5.14 5.94 -13.38
C LEU A 97 -5.07 7.23 -14.19
N ARG A 98 -5.22 7.15 -15.52
CA ARG A 98 -5.25 8.33 -16.38
C ARG A 98 -6.35 9.31 -15.94
N THR A 99 -7.58 8.82 -15.77
CA THR A 99 -8.71 9.63 -15.35
C THR A 99 -8.47 10.27 -13.97
N GLU A 100 -7.95 9.50 -13.03
CA GLU A 100 -7.65 9.97 -11.68
C GLU A 100 -6.57 11.07 -11.66
N PHE A 101 -5.52 10.94 -12.49
CA PHE A 101 -4.51 11.99 -12.64
C PHE A 101 -5.06 13.25 -13.32
N GLN A 102 -5.83 13.09 -14.39
CA GLN A 102 -6.43 14.21 -15.09
C GLN A 102 -7.41 15.00 -14.23
N ASN A 103 -8.22 14.32 -13.42
CA ASN A 103 -9.14 14.95 -12.46
C ASN A 103 -8.41 15.79 -11.41
N ARG A 104 -7.11 15.56 -11.21
CA ARG A 104 -6.25 16.32 -10.28
C ARG A 104 -5.33 17.33 -10.99
N GLY A 105 -5.59 17.59 -12.27
CA GLY A 105 -4.89 18.61 -13.04
C GLY A 105 -3.53 18.19 -13.60
N PHE A 106 -3.18 16.89 -13.57
CA PHE A 106 -1.94 16.44 -14.21
C PHE A 106 -2.10 16.27 -15.72
N LEU A 107 -1.05 16.63 -16.46
CA LEU A 107 -0.90 16.21 -17.84
C LEU A 107 -0.54 14.72 -17.87
N VAL A 108 -1.39 13.90 -18.45
CA VAL A 108 -1.05 12.50 -18.74
C VAL A 108 -0.70 12.43 -20.23
N SER A 109 0.59 12.39 -20.53
CA SER A 109 1.09 12.55 -21.91
C SER A 109 0.98 11.25 -22.70
N SER A 110 1.25 10.09 -22.07
CA SER A 110 1.41 8.86 -22.83
C SER A 110 1.28 7.59 -21.98
N VAL A 111 1.12 6.48 -22.70
CA VAL A 111 1.19 5.12 -22.17
C VAL A 111 2.32 4.39 -22.89
N VAL A 112 3.20 3.71 -22.12
CA VAL A 112 4.27 2.85 -22.67
C VAL A 112 3.92 1.40 -22.42
N ILE A 113 3.86 0.60 -23.47
CA ILE A 113 3.63 -0.84 -23.43
C ILE A 113 4.99 -1.53 -23.52
N THR A 114 5.46 -2.07 -22.40
CA THR A 114 6.77 -2.72 -22.27
C THR A 114 6.71 -4.22 -22.56
N HIS A 115 7.88 -4.87 -22.62
CA HIS A 115 8.01 -6.30 -22.92
C HIS A 115 7.26 -6.70 -24.19
N TYR A 116 7.18 -5.76 -25.15
CA TYR A 116 6.48 -6.02 -26.39
C TYR A 116 7.31 -6.91 -27.31
N ASN A 117 6.67 -7.93 -27.82
CA ASN A 117 7.24 -8.88 -28.80
C ASN A 117 6.15 -9.41 -29.75
N GLY A 118 5.30 -8.49 -30.26
CA GLY A 118 4.25 -8.82 -31.22
C GLY A 118 2.97 -9.42 -30.66
N GLN A 119 2.66 -9.24 -29.35
CA GLN A 119 1.43 -9.74 -28.74
C GLN A 119 0.20 -9.00 -29.31
N SER A 120 -0.72 -9.75 -29.91
CA SER A 120 -1.95 -9.20 -30.53
C SER A 120 -2.86 -8.46 -29.52
N SER A 121 -2.87 -8.89 -28.26
CA SER A 121 -3.58 -8.20 -27.18
C SER A 121 -3.01 -6.80 -26.91
N ALA A 122 -1.68 -6.67 -26.93
CA ALA A 122 -1.00 -5.38 -26.80
C ALA A 122 -1.29 -4.45 -27.98
N ASP A 123 -1.31 -4.99 -29.21
CA ASP A 123 -1.71 -4.22 -30.41
C ASP A 123 -3.16 -3.73 -30.34
N ALA A 124 -4.06 -4.60 -29.89
CA ALA A 124 -5.46 -4.24 -29.69
C ALA A 124 -5.62 -3.13 -28.64
N PHE A 125 -4.84 -3.21 -27.55
CA PHE A 125 -4.85 -2.20 -26.50
C PHE A 125 -4.27 -0.88 -26.99
N ARG A 126 -3.13 -0.88 -27.72
CA ARG A 126 -2.57 0.32 -28.36
C ARG A 126 -3.60 1.01 -29.24
N LYS A 127 -4.24 0.27 -30.17
CA LYS A 127 -5.29 0.81 -31.05
C LYS A 127 -6.47 1.40 -30.26
N ARG A 128 -6.82 0.80 -29.12
CA ARG A 128 -7.84 1.34 -28.23
C ARG A 128 -7.43 2.67 -27.62
N LEU A 129 -6.19 2.78 -27.13
CA LEU A 129 -5.62 4.02 -26.59
C LEU A 129 -5.60 5.14 -27.65
N GLU A 130 -5.11 4.84 -28.86
CA GLU A 130 -5.05 5.77 -29.97
C GLU A 130 -6.44 6.32 -30.37
N ARG A 131 -7.47 5.44 -30.40
CA ARG A 131 -8.87 5.86 -30.62
C ARG A 131 -9.41 6.79 -29.54
N MET A 132 -8.86 6.71 -28.34
CA MET A 132 -9.18 7.58 -27.20
C MET A 132 -8.32 8.86 -27.18
N GLY A 133 -7.48 9.09 -28.21
CA GLY A 133 -6.56 10.22 -28.28
C GLY A 133 -5.41 10.14 -27.28
N ILE A 134 -5.00 8.93 -26.90
CA ILE A 134 -3.89 8.70 -25.98
C ILE A 134 -2.68 8.21 -26.78
N ASN A 135 -1.55 8.91 -26.65
CA ASN A 135 -0.30 8.47 -27.28
C ASN A 135 0.16 7.16 -26.63
N ALA A 136 0.49 6.17 -27.45
CA ALA A 136 0.94 4.87 -26.99
C ALA A 136 2.22 4.43 -27.70
N TYR A 137 3.21 4.02 -26.93
CA TYR A 137 4.57 3.70 -27.37
C TYR A 137 4.93 2.26 -27.02
N TYR A 138 5.77 1.62 -27.82
CA TYR A 138 6.30 0.29 -27.52
C TYR A 138 7.74 0.34 -27.00
N HIS A 139 7.98 -0.41 -25.93
CA HIS A 139 9.33 -0.80 -25.51
C HIS A 139 9.49 -2.31 -25.68
N TYR A 140 10.50 -2.69 -26.42
CA TYR A 140 10.74 -4.07 -26.84
C TYR A 140 11.48 -4.86 -25.77
N ILE A 141 11.47 -6.18 -25.90
CA ILE A 141 12.34 -7.05 -25.12
C ILE A 141 13.74 -6.88 -25.66
N ILE A 142 14.71 -6.64 -24.76
CA ILE A 142 16.14 -6.56 -25.09
C ILE A 142 16.82 -7.84 -24.60
N ASP A 143 17.47 -8.56 -25.50
CA ASP A 143 18.14 -9.82 -25.17
C ASP A 143 19.29 -9.58 -24.19
N GLY A 144 19.37 -10.43 -23.17
CA GLY A 144 20.38 -10.32 -22.11
C GLY A 144 20.14 -9.21 -21.09
N TYR A 145 18.95 -8.52 -21.11
CA TYR A 145 18.59 -7.59 -20.05
C TYR A 145 18.46 -8.33 -18.70
N PRO A 146 19.00 -7.80 -17.58
CA PRO A 146 19.64 -6.49 -17.43
C PRO A 146 21.19 -6.50 -17.54
N THR A 147 21.84 -7.60 -17.88
CA THR A 147 23.29 -7.79 -17.71
C THR A 147 24.15 -7.49 -18.95
N ASN A 148 23.56 -7.54 -20.14
CA ASN A 148 24.28 -7.20 -21.38
C ASN A 148 24.26 -5.69 -21.61
N VAL A 149 25.05 -4.95 -20.81
CA VAL A 149 25.09 -3.49 -20.75
C VAL A 149 25.37 -2.86 -22.13
N GLU A 150 26.33 -3.41 -22.86
CA GLU A 150 26.77 -2.92 -24.16
C GLU A 150 25.62 -2.94 -25.20
N LEU A 151 24.85 -4.03 -25.24
CA LEU A 151 23.68 -4.14 -26.09
C LEU A 151 22.55 -3.24 -25.60
N ILE A 152 22.30 -3.22 -24.28
CA ILE A 152 21.20 -2.48 -23.69
C ILE A 152 21.35 -0.98 -23.96
N ALA A 153 22.54 -0.41 -23.76
CA ALA A 153 22.83 1.01 -23.97
C ALA A 153 23.26 1.32 -25.42
N SER A 154 22.70 0.61 -26.40
CA SER A 154 22.97 0.78 -27.83
C SER A 154 21.71 1.14 -28.62
N ASP A 155 21.88 1.41 -29.92
CA ASP A 155 20.79 1.64 -30.87
C ASP A 155 19.91 0.40 -31.08
N GLU A 156 20.47 -0.80 -30.91
CA GLU A 156 19.73 -2.07 -30.99
C GLU A 156 19.02 -2.42 -29.67
N GLY A 157 19.44 -1.80 -28.57
CA GLY A 157 18.82 -1.92 -27.25
C GLY A 157 17.82 -0.78 -26.95
N PHE A 158 18.23 0.17 -26.13
CA PHE A 158 17.38 1.31 -25.76
C PHE A 158 17.03 2.20 -26.95
N GLY A 159 17.88 2.32 -27.94
CA GLY A 159 17.62 3.09 -29.14
C GLY A 159 16.51 2.54 -30.03
N LYS A 160 16.21 1.22 -29.93
CA LYS A 160 15.12 0.57 -30.66
C LYS A 160 13.74 0.89 -30.08
N ASN A 161 13.67 1.26 -28.82
CA ASN A 161 12.42 1.62 -28.16
C ASN A 161 11.86 2.93 -28.73
N ASP A 162 10.54 3.01 -28.82
CA ASP A 162 9.88 4.25 -29.18
C ASP A 162 10.26 5.37 -28.19
N TYR A 163 10.72 6.50 -28.71
CA TYR A 163 10.97 7.68 -27.88
C TYR A 163 9.66 8.34 -27.48
N VAL A 164 9.48 8.53 -26.17
CA VAL A 164 8.29 9.23 -25.63
C VAL A 164 8.58 10.73 -25.59
N GLU A 165 7.91 11.49 -26.45
CA GLU A 165 8.01 12.95 -26.42
C GLU A 165 7.42 13.50 -25.12
N THR A 166 8.26 14.23 -24.39
CA THR A 166 7.89 14.85 -23.11
C THR A 166 8.19 16.35 -23.13
N THR A 167 7.31 17.13 -22.50
CA THR A 167 7.34 18.60 -22.58
C THR A 167 7.64 19.27 -21.26
N ARG A 168 7.53 18.54 -20.14
CA ARG A 168 7.70 19.09 -18.79
C ARG A 168 9.00 18.65 -18.14
N PRO A 169 9.54 19.47 -17.20
CA PRO A 169 10.80 19.15 -16.54
C PRO A 169 10.72 17.95 -15.61
N LEU A 170 9.53 17.61 -15.08
CA LEU A 170 9.32 16.44 -14.24
C LEU A 170 8.47 15.41 -15.00
N VAL A 171 9.06 14.30 -15.37
CA VAL A 171 8.36 13.16 -15.99
C VAL A 171 8.16 12.07 -14.96
N ILE A 172 6.92 11.88 -14.54
CA ILE A 172 6.56 10.89 -13.52
C ILE A 172 6.18 9.58 -14.21
N VAL A 173 6.95 8.54 -13.97
CA VAL A 173 6.74 7.21 -14.56
C VAL A 173 6.07 6.30 -13.53
N THR A 174 4.83 5.90 -13.82
CA THR A 174 4.00 5.08 -12.91
C THR A 174 3.38 3.89 -13.64
N ALA A 175 2.78 2.96 -12.88
CA ALA A 175 2.19 1.74 -13.44
C ALA A 175 1.08 1.17 -12.54
N PRO A 176 0.18 0.31 -13.08
CA PRO A 176 -0.81 -0.44 -12.31
C PRO A 176 -0.21 -1.35 -11.24
N GLY A 177 1.01 -1.86 -11.45
CA GLY A 177 1.64 -2.79 -10.51
C GLY A 177 3.14 -2.98 -10.73
N PRO A 178 3.78 -3.82 -9.90
CA PRO A 178 5.20 -4.12 -10.00
C PRO A 178 5.53 -4.93 -11.27
N GLY A 179 6.81 -4.93 -11.66
CA GLY A 179 7.30 -5.69 -12.82
C GLY A 179 6.87 -5.14 -14.18
N SER A 180 6.33 -3.91 -14.24
CA SER A 180 5.87 -3.28 -15.48
C SER A 180 6.98 -2.70 -16.35
N GLY A 181 8.24 -2.66 -15.89
CA GLY A 181 9.38 -2.13 -16.64
C GLY A 181 9.59 -0.61 -16.52
N LYS A 182 9.08 0.05 -15.45
CA LYS A 182 9.23 1.51 -15.24
C LYS A 182 10.67 1.98 -15.31
N MET A 183 11.58 1.29 -14.60
CA MET A 183 13.01 1.62 -14.61
C MET A 183 13.59 1.56 -16.02
N ALA A 184 13.32 0.48 -16.78
CA ALA A 184 13.78 0.34 -18.14
C ALA A 184 13.24 1.46 -19.05
N VAL A 185 11.99 1.90 -18.83
CA VAL A 185 11.43 3.05 -19.55
C VAL A 185 12.21 4.33 -19.22
N CYS A 186 12.47 4.61 -17.93
CA CYS A 186 13.28 5.76 -17.52
C CYS A 186 14.66 5.74 -18.18
N LEU A 187 15.39 4.61 -18.07
CA LEU A 187 16.74 4.48 -18.62
C LEU A 187 16.77 4.61 -20.16
N SER A 188 15.79 4.00 -20.85
CA SER A 188 15.65 4.14 -22.30
C SER A 188 15.39 5.59 -22.71
N GLN A 189 14.58 6.32 -21.94
CA GLN A 189 14.37 7.75 -22.18
C GLN A 189 15.66 8.53 -21.94
N LEU A 190 16.42 8.27 -20.89
CA LEU A 190 17.70 8.93 -20.63
C LEU A 190 18.70 8.70 -21.78
N TYR A 191 18.79 7.47 -22.30
CA TYR A 191 19.62 7.15 -23.46
C TYR A 191 19.21 7.99 -24.68
N ASN A 192 17.92 8.04 -24.97
CA ASN A 192 17.39 8.80 -26.10
C ASN A 192 17.50 10.33 -25.91
N GLU A 193 17.34 10.85 -24.69
CA GLU A 193 17.57 12.27 -24.37
C GLU A 193 19.04 12.64 -24.58
N HIS A 194 19.96 11.84 -24.05
CA HIS A 194 21.41 12.06 -24.22
C HIS A 194 21.80 12.11 -25.70
N LYS A 195 21.31 11.17 -26.52
CA LYS A 195 21.55 11.18 -27.98
C LYS A 195 21.01 12.43 -28.69
N ARG A 196 20.01 13.09 -28.09
CA ARG A 196 19.44 14.35 -28.59
C ARG A 196 20.12 15.59 -28.01
N GLY A 197 21.17 15.41 -27.19
CA GLY A 197 21.84 16.49 -26.48
C GLY A 197 21.01 17.14 -25.38
N ILE A 198 20.02 16.42 -24.85
CA ILE A 198 19.18 16.88 -23.75
C ILE A 198 19.71 16.26 -22.46
N GLU A 199 20.10 17.11 -21.53
CA GLU A 199 20.50 16.69 -20.19
C GLU A 199 19.26 16.29 -19.37
N ALA A 200 19.27 15.10 -18.80
CA ALA A 200 18.18 14.59 -17.98
C ALA A 200 18.71 13.63 -16.89
N GLY A 201 18.01 13.53 -15.79
CA GLY A 201 18.36 12.62 -14.68
C GLY A 201 17.29 11.62 -14.36
N TYR A 202 17.64 10.66 -13.51
CA TYR A 202 16.75 9.65 -12.96
C TYR A 202 16.60 9.85 -11.45
N ALA A 203 15.42 9.58 -10.93
CA ALA A 203 15.24 9.38 -9.50
C ALA A 203 14.15 8.34 -9.24
N LYS A 204 14.29 7.62 -8.12
CA LYS A 204 13.33 6.65 -7.64
C LYS A 204 12.61 7.21 -6.43
N PHE A 205 11.30 7.38 -6.53
CA PHE A 205 10.47 7.82 -5.42
C PHE A 205 10.04 6.63 -4.58
N GLU A 206 10.50 6.60 -3.35
CA GLU A 206 10.17 5.54 -2.39
C GLU A 206 9.78 6.14 -1.04
N THR A 207 8.93 5.42 -0.30
CA THR A 207 8.59 5.73 1.08
C THR A 207 9.38 4.82 2.02
N PHE A 208 9.59 3.57 1.61
CA PHE A 208 10.28 2.52 2.37
C PHE A 208 11.29 1.78 1.49
N PRO A 209 12.35 1.22 2.08
CA PRO A 209 12.73 1.40 3.48
C PRO A 209 13.09 2.84 3.79
N VAL A 210 12.95 3.26 5.05
CA VAL A 210 13.38 4.58 5.49
C VAL A 210 14.88 4.54 5.68
N TRP A 211 15.63 5.03 4.69
CA TRP A 211 17.08 4.86 4.59
C TRP A 211 17.88 5.43 5.77
N SER A 212 17.37 6.48 6.42
CA SER A 212 18.01 7.16 7.54
C SER A 212 17.74 6.54 8.92
N LEU A 213 16.85 5.53 9.00
CA LEU A 213 16.60 4.79 10.23
C LEU A 213 17.51 3.57 10.35
N PRO A 214 17.79 3.08 11.58
CA PRO A 214 18.56 1.85 11.76
C PRO A 214 17.95 0.63 11.04
N LEU A 215 18.77 -0.33 10.59
CA LEU A 215 18.34 -1.53 9.90
C LEU A 215 17.22 -2.28 10.64
N LYS A 216 17.37 -2.44 11.96
CA LYS A 216 16.39 -3.16 12.81
C LYS A 216 15.34 -2.23 13.43
N HIS A 217 15.14 -1.05 12.87
CA HIS A 217 14.07 -0.19 13.31
C HIS A 217 12.70 -0.79 12.97
N PRO A 218 11.70 -0.83 13.89
CA PRO A 218 10.40 -1.44 13.64
C PRO A 218 9.70 -0.95 12.36
N VAL A 219 9.86 0.32 11.98
CA VAL A 219 9.33 0.88 10.71
C VAL A 219 9.89 0.13 9.50
N ASN A 220 11.21 -0.12 9.45
CA ASN A 220 11.86 -0.85 8.35
C ASN A 220 11.50 -2.34 8.40
N ILE A 221 11.44 -2.96 9.59
CA ILE A 221 10.99 -4.34 9.77
C ILE A 221 9.54 -4.52 9.30
N ALA A 222 8.65 -3.55 9.58
CA ALA A 222 7.25 -3.61 9.13
C ALA A 222 7.12 -3.55 7.59
N TYR A 223 8.02 -2.84 6.92
CA TYR A 223 8.08 -2.86 5.46
C TYR A 223 8.53 -4.22 4.92
N GLU A 224 9.57 -4.81 5.51
CA GLU A 224 10.03 -6.15 5.15
C GLU A 224 8.94 -7.22 5.38
N ALA A 225 8.14 -7.08 6.45
CA ALA A 225 6.96 -7.91 6.66
C ALA A 225 5.85 -7.67 5.63
N ALA A 226 5.74 -6.46 5.09
CA ALA A 226 4.76 -6.10 4.06
C ALA A 226 5.12 -6.61 2.66
N THR A 227 6.39 -6.93 2.42
CA THR A 227 6.96 -7.41 1.15
C THR A 227 7.55 -8.82 1.29
N ALA A 228 7.09 -9.57 2.31
CA ALA A 228 7.61 -10.90 2.59
C ALA A 228 7.40 -11.89 1.43
N ASP A 229 6.31 -11.74 0.69
CA ASP A 229 5.97 -12.48 -0.53
C ASP A 229 6.91 -12.18 -1.71
N LEU A 230 7.52 -11.00 -1.75
CA LEU A 230 8.47 -10.56 -2.77
C LEU A 230 9.93 -10.92 -2.42
N ASN A 231 10.17 -11.48 -1.24
CA ASN A 231 11.50 -11.74 -0.70
C ASN A 231 12.41 -10.50 -0.57
N ASP A 232 11.81 -9.32 -0.43
CA ASP A 232 12.56 -8.11 -0.10
C ASP A 232 13.17 -8.24 1.31
N VAL A 233 14.45 -7.87 1.42
CA VAL A 233 15.20 -7.86 2.68
C VAL A 233 15.91 -6.52 2.79
N ASN A 234 15.75 -5.87 3.93
CA ASN A 234 16.47 -4.63 4.21
C ASN A 234 17.93 -4.92 4.50
N MET A 235 18.82 -4.15 3.90
CA MET A 235 20.27 -4.26 4.03
C MET A 235 20.89 -2.87 4.23
N ILE A 236 22.08 -2.86 4.82
CA ILE A 236 22.92 -1.67 4.78
C ILE A 236 23.44 -1.52 3.35
N ASP A 237 23.29 -0.34 2.77
CA ASP A 237 23.82 -0.02 1.45
C ASP A 237 25.35 0.10 1.52
N PRO A 238 26.10 -0.87 0.96
CA PRO A 238 27.55 -0.86 1.05
C PRO A 238 28.16 0.26 0.19
N PHE A 239 27.54 0.61 -0.92
CA PHE A 239 28.01 1.66 -1.82
C PHE A 239 27.86 3.04 -1.17
N HIS A 240 26.76 3.26 -0.45
CA HIS A 240 26.56 4.50 0.28
C HIS A 240 27.54 4.65 1.44
N LEU A 241 27.79 3.54 2.15
CA LEU A 241 28.78 3.50 3.23
C LEU A 241 30.21 3.77 2.70
N GLU A 242 30.59 3.19 1.58
CA GLU A 242 31.89 3.39 0.94
C GLU A 242 32.05 4.85 0.45
N ALA A 243 31.04 5.37 -0.24
CA ALA A 243 31.12 6.71 -0.83
C ALA A 243 31.08 7.86 0.18
N TYR A 244 30.35 7.69 1.29
CA TYR A 244 30.06 8.80 2.22
C TYR A 244 30.43 8.54 3.67
N GLY A 245 30.87 7.33 4.03
CA GLY A 245 31.13 6.95 5.42
C GLY A 245 29.86 6.93 6.29
N LYS A 246 28.68 6.89 5.68
CA LYS A 246 27.36 6.96 6.35
C LYS A 246 26.57 5.70 6.09
N THR A 247 25.92 5.19 7.14
CA THR A 247 25.01 4.06 7.00
C THR A 247 23.69 4.53 6.40
N ALA A 248 23.25 3.87 5.34
CA ALA A 248 21.91 4.00 4.77
C ALA A 248 21.28 2.62 4.61
N ILE A 249 19.96 2.54 4.70
CA ILE A 249 19.21 1.28 4.55
C ILE A 249 18.53 1.28 3.19
N ASN A 250 18.74 0.19 2.46
CA ASN A 250 18.05 -0.05 1.20
C ASN A 250 17.65 -1.53 1.14
N TYR A 251 16.92 -1.98 0.14
CA TYR A 251 16.59 -3.39 0.02
C TYR A 251 17.53 -4.11 -0.97
N ASN A 252 17.66 -5.40 -0.76
CA ASN A 252 18.60 -6.26 -1.50
C ASN A 252 18.55 -6.06 -3.01
N ARG A 253 17.36 -5.99 -3.62
CA ARG A 253 17.23 -5.87 -5.09
C ARG A 253 17.85 -4.61 -5.66
N ASP A 254 17.74 -3.46 -4.98
CA ASP A 254 18.37 -2.23 -5.46
C ASP A 254 19.88 -2.26 -5.29
N ILE A 255 20.35 -2.87 -4.20
CA ILE A 255 21.79 -3.07 -3.96
C ILE A 255 22.39 -4.02 -5.00
N GLU A 256 21.73 -5.15 -5.27
CA GLU A 256 22.20 -6.17 -6.23
C GLU A 256 22.24 -5.67 -7.68
N ILE A 257 21.27 -4.80 -8.07
CA ILE A 257 21.23 -4.28 -9.44
C ILE A 257 22.13 -3.05 -9.64
N PHE A 258 22.57 -2.38 -8.57
CA PHE A 258 23.31 -1.12 -8.69
C PHE A 258 24.61 -1.23 -9.51
N PRO A 259 25.43 -2.28 -9.45
CA PRO A 259 26.60 -2.40 -10.33
C PRO A 259 26.26 -2.38 -11.83
N VAL A 260 25.13 -2.98 -12.19
CA VAL A 260 24.63 -2.95 -13.57
C VAL A 260 24.16 -1.55 -13.96
N LEU A 261 23.44 -0.88 -13.06
CA LEU A 261 22.99 0.51 -13.28
C LEU A 261 24.19 1.46 -13.40
N ASN A 262 25.23 1.26 -12.58
CA ASN A 262 26.47 2.02 -12.66
C ASN A 262 27.06 1.91 -14.08
N SER A 263 27.23 0.70 -14.59
CA SER A 263 27.77 0.47 -15.93
C SER A 263 26.85 1.04 -17.03
N LEU A 264 25.52 0.97 -16.86
CA LEU A 264 24.59 1.58 -17.81
C LEU A 264 24.69 3.11 -17.84
N PHE A 265 24.84 3.77 -16.69
CA PHE A 265 25.02 5.21 -16.63
C PHE A 265 26.39 5.64 -17.21
N GLU A 266 27.44 4.88 -16.93
CA GLU A 266 28.76 5.10 -17.52
C GLU A 266 28.72 4.98 -19.06
N GLU A 267 27.99 3.99 -19.60
CA GLU A 267 27.83 3.83 -21.04
C GLU A 267 26.99 4.95 -21.67
N ILE A 268 25.95 5.43 -20.97
CA ILE A 268 25.06 6.49 -21.49
C ILE A 268 25.73 7.88 -21.41
N TYR A 269 26.39 8.20 -20.27
CA TYR A 269 26.87 9.55 -19.98
C TYR A 269 28.38 9.71 -19.94
N GLY A 270 29.14 8.59 -20.00
CA GLY A 270 30.60 8.58 -19.76
C GLY A 270 30.98 8.53 -18.28
N GLU A 271 30.04 8.80 -17.37
CA GLU A 271 30.21 8.71 -15.92
C GLU A 271 28.88 8.40 -15.24
N ASN A 272 28.93 7.80 -14.04
CA ASN A 272 27.73 7.64 -13.22
C ASN A 272 27.53 8.84 -12.29
N PRO A 273 26.43 9.58 -12.39
CA PRO A 273 26.14 10.69 -11.47
C PRO A 273 25.74 10.23 -10.06
N TYR A 274 25.48 8.92 -9.85
CA TYR A 274 25.06 8.33 -8.57
C TYR A 274 26.18 7.45 -8.00
N LYS A 275 26.45 7.60 -6.71
CA LYS A 275 27.47 6.79 -6.02
C LYS A 275 26.89 5.57 -5.30
N SER A 276 25.55 5.52 -5.15
CA SER A 276 24.87 4.43 -4.47
C SER A 276 23.41 4.33 -4.94
N PRO A 277 22.73 3.17 -4.74
CA PRO A 277 21.29 3.07 -4.96
C PRO A 277 20.50 4.04 -4.07
N THR A 278 20.99 4.37 -2.87
CA THR A 278 20.37 5.37 -2.00
C THR A 278 20.41 6.78 -2.60
N ASP A 279 21.48 7.14 -3.33
CA ASP A 279 21.57 8.42 -4.05
C ASP A 279 20.54 8.56 -5.17
N MET A 280 20.15 7.45 -5.78
CA MET A 280 19.12 7.44 -6.81
C MET A 280 17.73 7.71 -6.24
N GLY A 281 17.55 7.49 -4.93
CA GLY A 281 16.28 7.64 -4.24
C GLY A 281 15.95 9.10 -3.87
N VAL A 282 14.65 9.41 -3.83
CA VAL A 282 14.10 10.60 -3.18
C VAL A 282 13.17 10.16 -2.05
N ASN A 283 13.64 10.25 -0.81
CA ASN A 283 12.93 9.76 0.37
C ASN A 283 13.28 10.61 1.60
N MET A 284 12.38 11.51 1.97
CA MET A 284 12.52 12.41 3.12
C MET A 284 11.73 11.95 4.36
N VAL A 285 11.18 10.74 4.35
CA VAL A 285 10.30 10.21 5.40
C VAL A 285 10.95 10.27 6.78
N GLY A 286 12.19 9.83 6.91
CA GLY A 286 12.87 9.77 8.21
C GLY A 286 13.05 11.13 8.89
N PHE A 287 13.11 12.21 8.10
CA PHE A 287 13.24 13.59 8.63
C PHE A 287 11.90 14.18 9.12
N CYS A 288 10.79 13.45 8.92
CA CYS A 288 9.44 13.88 9.29
C CYS A 288 8.86 13.10 10.46
N ILE A 289 9.61 12.16 11.03
CA ILE A 289 9.24 11.46 12.26
C ILE A 289 9.50 12.43 13.42
N ASN A 290 8.44 12.80 14.16
CA ASN A 290 8.49 13.71 15.30
C ASN A 290 8.31 13.01 16.66
N ASP A 291 7.70 11.79 16.65
CA ASP A 291 7.63 10.89 17.81
C ASP A 291 7.95 9.46 17.35
N ASP A 292 9.21 9.07 17.59
CA ASP A 292 9.73 7.77 17.15
C ASP A 292 9.04 6.61 17.88
N GLU A 293 8.69 6.76 19.16
CA GLU A 293 8.04 5.69 19.91
C GLU A 293 6.64 5.39 19.39
N VAL A 294 5.87 6.41 19.01
CA VAL A 294 4.56 6.22 18.37
C VAL A 294 4.70 5.46 17.05
N CYS A 295 5.73 5.76 16.24
CA CYS A 295 5.99 5.04 15.00
C CYS A 295 6.45 3.59 15.24
N ARG A 296 7.25 3.34 16.28
CA ARG A 296 7.69 1.99 16.69
C ARG A 296 6.51 1.12 17.09
N GLU A 297 5.64 1.63 17.95
CA GLU A 297 4.46 0.91 18.42
C GLU A 297 3.47 0.61 17.27
N ALA A 298 3.21 1.58 16.41
CA ALA A 298 2.39 1.39 15.23
C ALA A 298 2.98 0.33 14.27
N SER A 299 4.29 0.34 14.09
CA SER A 299 5.00 -0.63 13.24
C SER A 299 4.95 -2.05 13.80
N LYS A 300 5.10 -2.22 15.11
CA LYS A 300 4.95 -3.54 15.76
C LYS A 300 3.54 -4.11 15.53
N ASN A 301 2.51 -3.27 15.67
CA ASN A 301 1.13 -3.66 15.37
C ASN A 301 0.94 -4.05 13.90
N GLU A 302 1.58 -3.35 12.96
CA GLU A 302 1.51 -3.70 11.53
C GLU A 302 2.22 -5.03 11.24
N ILE A 303 3.38 -5.32 11.86
CA ILE A 303 4.07 -6.62 11.72
C ILE A 303 3.15 -7.76 12.18
N ILE A 304 2.49 -7.60 13.33
CA ILE A 304 1.53 -8.59 13.86
C ILE A 304 0.35 -8.74 12.89
N ARG A 305 -0.18 -7.63 12.37
CA ARG A 305 -1.27 -7.68 11.40
C ARG A 305 -0.88 -8.45 10.13
N ARG A 306 0.33 -8.26 9.64
CA ARG A 306 0.86 -9.01 8.48
C ARG A 306 0.97 -10.49 8.78
N TYR A 307 1.45 -10.85 9.97
CA TYR A 307 1.53 -12.24 10.39
C TYR A 307 0.17 -12.94 10.37
N TYR A 308 -0.86 -12.34 10.99
CA TYR A 308 -2.20 -12.90 10.96
C TYR A 308 -2.80 -12.95 9.55
N THR A 309 -2.47 -11.97 8.71
CA THR A 309 -2.91 -11.99 7.30
C THR A 309 -2.29 -13.17 6.56
N ALA A 310 -0.98 -13.39 6.71
CA ALA A 310 -0.29 -14.53 6.09
C ALA A 310 -0.82 -15.88 6.60
N LEU A 311 -1.09 -16.02 7.90
CA LEU A 311 -1.74 -17.21 8.47
C LEU A 311 -3.13 -17.46 7.88
N ASN A 312 -3.94 -16.41 7.71
CA ASN A 312 -5.27 -16.53 7.13
C ASN A 312 -5.21 -16.91 5.65
N ASN A 313 -4.30 -16.31 4.87
CA ASN A 313 -4.08 -16.67 3.47
C ASN A 313 -3.64 -18.13 3.35
N LEU A 314 -2.71 -18.58 4.20
CA LEU A 314 -2.27 -19.98 4.24
C LEU A 314 -3.45 -20.93 4.53
N ALA A 315 -4.29 -20.62 5.52
CA ALA A 315 -5.47 -21.43 5.86
C ALA A 315 -6.55 -21.42 4.76
N LEU A 316 -6.59 -20.40 3.92
CA LEU A 316 -7.47 -20.31 2.75
C LEU A 316 -6.91 -21.05 1.52
N GLY A 317 -5.62 -21.34 1.50
CA GLY A 317 -4.91 -21.96 0.38
C GLY A 317 -4.31 -20.96 -0.62
N ASP A 318 -4.33 -19.67 -0.29
CA ASP A 318 -3.83 -18.57 -1.12
C ASP A 318 -2.42 -18.10 -0.69
N GLY A 319 -1.89 -18.65 0.42
CA GLY A 319 -0.58 -18.30 0.99
C GLY A 319 0.40 -19.46 0.99
N ASN A 320 1.59 -19.22 1.51
CA ASN A 320 2.63 -20.25 1.69
C ASN A 320 3.32 -20.15 3.06
N ASP A 321 3.87 -21.29 3.52
CA ASP A 321 4.56 -21.39 4.81
C ASP A 321 5.83 -20.52 4.88
N SER A 322 6.48 -20.27 3.75
CA SER A 322 7.71 -19.47 3.70
C SER A 322 7.43 -18.01 4.12
N GLU A 323 6.33 -17.42 3.64
CA GLU A 323 5.90 -16.07 4.04
C GLU A 323 5.62 -15.99 5.55
N VAL A 324 4.85 -16.95 6.08
CA VAL A 324 4.53 -17.02 7.52
C VAL A 324 5.80 -17.14 8.35
N ASN A 325 6.70 -18.05 7.97
CA ASN A 325 7.96 -18.28 8.68
C ASN A 325 8.88 -17.05 8.64
N LYS A 326 8.95 -16.36 7.49
CA LYS A 326 9.73 -15.13 7.34
C LYS A 326 9.20 -14.04 8.30
N ILE A 327 7.89 -13.80 8.33
CA ILE A 327 7.31 -12.80 9.24
C ILE A 327 7.50 -13.21 10.72
N ALA A 328 7.43 -14.50 11.06
CA ALA A 328 7.70 -14.99 12.40
C ALA A 328 9.16 -14.72 12.84
N LEU A 329 10.13 -14.77 11.91
CA LEU A 329 11.51 -14.37 12.21
C LEU A 329 11.61 -12.86 12.47
N LEU A 330 10.84 -12.05 11.75
CA LEU A 330 10.80 -10.59 11.95
C LEU A 330 10.23 -10.20 13.32
N PHE A 331 9.33 -11.00 13.91
CA PHE A 331 8.88 -10.83 15.29
C PHE A 331 10.04 -10.80 16.29
N LYS A 332 10.98 -11.76 16.16
CA LYS A 332 12.16 -11.81 17.02
C LYS A 332 13.04 -10.57 16.86
N GLN A 333 13.20 -10.08 15.61
CA GLN A 333 13.97 -8.88 15.34
C GLN A 333 13.32 -7.62 15.91
N ALA A 334 11.98 -7.52 15.81
CA ALA A 334 11.20 -6.41 16.35
C ALA A 334 10.97 -6.50 17.87
N LYS A 335 11.43 -7.58 18.53
CA LYS A 335 11.20 -7.89 19.96
C LYS A 335 9.72 -7.91 20.32
N ILE A 336 8.91 -8.56 19.48
CA ILE A 336 7.47 -8.74 19.67
C ILE A 336 7.25 -10.14 20.23
N ASP A 337 6.33 -10.28 21.18
CA ASP A 337 5.81 -11.56 21.67
C ASP A 337 4.29 -11.66 21.43
N ALA A 338 3.73 -12.85 21.72
CA ALA A 338 2.30 -13.12 21.48
C ALA A 338 1.36 -12.26 22.35
N SER A 339 1.83 -11.75 23.49
CA SER A 339 1.03 -10.92 24.41
C SER A 339 0.95 -9.45 23.99
N TYR A 340 1.81 -9.03 23.09
CA TYR A 340 1.88 -7.65 22.63
C TYR A 340 0.55 -7.13 22.08
N ARG A 341 -0.20 -7.98 21.36
CA ARG A 341 -1.52 -7.63 20.86
C ARG A 341 -2.60 -7.94 21.88
N ARG A 342 -2.83 -7.01 22.81
CA ARG A 342 -3.77 -7.15 23.93
C ARG A 342 -5.18 -7.60 23.52
N PRO A 343 -5.81 -7.07 22.44
CA PRO A 343 -7.12 -7.56 22.00
C PRO A 343 -7.10 -9.03 21.56
N ALA A 344 -5.97 -9.57 21.05
CA ALA A 344 -5.89 -10.98 20.72
C ALA A 344 -5.92 -11.86 21.98
N VAL A 345 -5.21 -11.46 23.01
CA VAL A 345 -5.24 -12.15 24.32
C VAL A 345 -6.66 -12.12 24.91
N ALA A 346 -7.25 -10.94 25.00
CA ALA A 346 -8.59 -10.76 25.57
C ALA A 346 -9.70 -11.52 24.81
N ALA A 347 -9.62 -11.54 23.46
CA ALA A 347 -10.58 -12.29 22.65
C ALA A 347 -10.46 -13.80 22.88
N LYS A 348 -9.23 -14.34 22.96
CA LYS A 348 -8.98 -15.77 23.23
C LYS A 348 -9.46 -16.18 24.62
N GLU A 349 -9.10 -15.44 25.65
CA GLU A 349 -9.57 -15.68 27.01
C GLU A 349 -11.10 -15.63 27.12
N ARG A 350 -11.76 -14.73 26.40
CA ARG A 350 -13.22 -14.67 26.36
C ARG A 350 -13.80 -15.88 25.67
N ALA A 351 -13.22 -16.30 24.53
CA ALA A 351 -13.67 -17.47 23.76
C ALA A 351 -13.50 -18.78 24.57
N GLU A 352 -12.39 -18.94 25.30
CA GLU A 352 -12.16 -20.08 26.18
C GLU A 352 -13.22 -20.16 27.28
N ARG A 353 -13.63 -19.02 27.85
CA ARG A 353 -14.66 -18.99 28.90
C ARG A 353 -16.07 -19.21 28.37
N SER A 354 -16.40 -18.67 27.21
CA SER A 354 -17.75 -18.73 26.64
C SER A 354 -18.03 -19.96 25.78
N GLY A 355 -16.96 -20.59 25.26
CA GLY A 355 -17.05 -21.71 24.31
C GLY A 355 -17.51 -21.28 22.88
N VAL A 356 -17.63 -19.98 22.61
CA VAL A 356 -18.08 -19.45 21.30
C VAL A 356 -17.07 -18.45 20.74
N PRO A 357 -17.10 -18.19 19.40
CA PRO A 357 -16.23 -17.19 18.81
C PRO A 357 -16.43 -15.81 19.42
N CYS A 358 -15.30 -15.15 19.73
CA CYS A 358 -15.25 -13.83 20.34
C CYS A 358 -14.42 -12.84 19.54
N SER A 359 -14.67 -11.57 19.76
CA SER A 359 -13.81 -10.48 19.29
C SER A 359 -13.53 -9.51 20.43
N ALA A 360 -12.39 -8.81 20.35
CA ALA A 360 -12.03 -7.77 21.30
C ALA A 360 -11.46 -6.54 20.55
N ILE A 361 -11.66 -5.37 21.12
CA ILE A 361 -11.12 -4.10 20.67
C ILE A 361 -10.36 -3.42 21.79
N GLU A 362 -9.22 -2.85 21.46
CA GLU A 362 -8.48 -1.91 22.30
C GLU A 362 -8.76 -0.50 21.82
N LEU A 363 -9.38 0.31 22.67
CA LEU A 363 -9.68 1.70 22.43
C LEU A 363 -8.45 2.60 22.60
N ALA A 364 -8.55 3.84 22.16
CA ALA A 364 -7.44 4.81 22.20
C ALA A 364 -6.91 5.12 23.62
N ASP A 365 -7.72 4.94 24.65
CA ASP A 365 -7.35 5.09 26.05
C ASP A 365 -6.75 3.81 26.69
N GLY A 366 -6.64 2.73 25.89
CA GLY A 366 -6.17 1.42 26.34
C GLY A 366 -7.25 0.52 26.97
N THR A 367 -8.49 0.94 26.99
CA THR A 367 -9.62 0.11 27.45
C THR A 367 -9.85 -1.05 26.49
N ILE A 368 -9.99 -2.26 27.05
CA ILE A 368 -10.31 -3.47 26.28
C ILE A 368 -11.80 -3.79 26.40
N ILE A 369 -12.48 -3.89 25.29
CA ILE A 369 -13.88 -4.30 25.20
C ILE A 369 -13.95 -5.62 24.44
N THR A 370 -14.75 -6.55 24.95
CA THR A 370 -14.96 -7.87 24.33
C THR A 370 -16.40 -8.08 23.93
N ALA A 371 -16.63 -8.92 22.94
CA ALA A 371 -17.94 -9.40 22.56
C ALA A 371 -17.86 -10.85 22.09
N GLU A 372 -18.96 -11.59 22.31
CA GLU A 372 -19.11 -12.97 21.87
C GLU A 372 -20.21 -13.10 20.81
N THR A 373 -20.14 -14.17 20.06
CA THR A 373 -21.19 -14.56 19.13
C THR A 373 -22.47 -14.90 19.87
N SER A 374 -23.61 -14.39 19.40
CA SER A 374 -24.96 -14.77 19.90
C SER A 374 -25.79 -15.36 18.74
N GLU A 375 -27.05 -15.69 19.01
CA GLU A 375 -27.99 -16.09 17.96
C GLU A 375 -28.34 -14.93 17.02
N LEU A 376 -28.27 -13.70 17.52
CA LEU A 376 -28.63 -12.49 16.78
C LEU A 376 -27.48 -11.86 16.01
N LEU A 377 -26.28 -11.84 16.62
CA LEU A 377 -25.15 -11.06 16.16
C LEU A 377 -23.87 -11.92 16.00
N GLY A 378 -23.10 -11.65 14.94
CA GLY A 378 -21.73 -12.11 14.87
C GLY A 378 -20.82 -11.38 15.86
N PRO A 379 -19.62 -11.92 16.17
CA PRO A 379 -18.74 -11.35 17.21
C PRO A 379 -18.25 -9.95 16.88
N SER A 380 -18.04 -9.64 15.61
CA SER A 380 -17.66 -8.31 15.09
C SER A 380 -18.78 -7.28 15.24
N ALA A 381 -20.01 -7.64 14.89
CA ALA A 381 -21.19 -6.79 15.03
C ALA A 381 -21.49 -6.47 16.52
N ALA A 382 -21.47 -7.49 17.38
CA ALA A 382 -21.61 -7.31 18.81
C ALA A 382 -20.50 -6.42 19.40
N LEU A 383 -19.27 -6.59 18.92
CA LEU A 383 -18.12 -5.79 19.36
C LEU A 383 -18.28 -4.31 19.04
N ILE A 384 -18.66 -3.97 17.81
CA ILE A 384 -18.88 -2.56 17.42
C ILE A 384 -19.94 -1.94 18.31
N LEU A 385 -21.09 -2.60 18.52
CA LEU A 385 -22.15 -2.08 19.39
C LEU A 385 -21.67 -1.86 20.83
N ASN A 386 -20.90 -2.79 21.38
CA ASN A 386 -20.34 -2.64 22.73
C ASN A 386 -19.31 -1.49 22.80
N ALA A 387 -18.46 -1.35 21.79
CA ALA A 387 -17.45 -0.30 21.74
C ALA A 387 -18.10 1.11 21.67
N ILE A 388 -19.04 1.31 20.76
CA ILE A 388 -19.72 2.61 20.62
C ILE A 388 -20.63 2.94 21.82
N LYS A 389 -21.24 1.95 22.49
CA LYS A 389 -21.93 2.16 23.77
C LYS A 389 -20.98 2.71 24.82
N HIS A 390 -19.82 2.07 24.97
CA HIS A 390 -18.82 2.51 25.93
C HIS A 390 -18.33 3.94 25.64
N LEU A 391 -17.98 4.24 24.40
CA LEU A 391 -17.51 5.56 23.99
C LEU A 391 -18.58 6.65 24.17
N ALA A 392 -19.85 6.33 23.92
CA ALA A 392 -20.97 7.25 24.13
C ALA A 392 -21.42 7.38 25.59
N GLY A 393 -20.80 6.64 26.53
CA GLY A 393 -21.22 6.62 27.94
C GLY A 393 -22.63 6.07 28.13
N ILE A 394 -23.05 5.10 27.31
CA ILE A 394 -24.34 4.43 27.40
C ILE A 394 -24.20 3.17 28.24
N ASP A 395 -25.11 2.97 29.20
CA ASP A 395 -25.09 1.80 30.07
C ASP A 395 -25.10 0.49 29.26
N HIS A 396 -24.31 -0.48 29.70
CA HIS A 396 -24.14 -1.74 29.00
C HIS A 396 -25.46 -2.54 28.86
N SER A 397 -26.39 -2.39 29.80
CA SER A 397 -27.71 -3.07 29.76
C SER A 397 -28.62 -2.55 28.65
N VAL A 398 -28.39 -1.32 28.15
CA VAL A 398 -29.17 -0.74 27.07
C VAL A 398 -28.98 -1.52 25.75
N LYS A 399 -30.06 -2.01 25.20
CA LYS A 399 -30.07 -2.65 23.88
C LYS A 399 -30.32 -1.59 22.80
N LEU A 400 -29.25 -1.15 22.13
CA LEU A 400 -29.37 -0.14 21.05
C LEU A 400 -30.29 -0.60 19.91
N ILE A 401 -30.23 -1.88 19.57
CA ILE A 401 -31.09 -2.48 18.54
C ILE A 401 -31.94 -3.54 19.24
N PRO A 402 -33.26 -3.32 19.39
CA PRO A 402 -34.15 -4.30 19.99
C PRO A 402 -34.29 -5.55 19.10
N GLN A 403 -34.52 -6.71 19.71
CA GLN A 403 -34.62 -7.99 19.01
C GLN A 403 -35.72 -7.96 17.93
N SER A 404 -36.83 -7.26 18.18
CA SER A 404 -37.91 -7.07 17.22
C SER A 404 -37.50 -6.37 15.92
N MET A 405 -36.38 -5.66 15.91
CA MET A 405 -35.78 -5.07 14.69
C MET A 405 -34.76 -6.01 14.03
N ILE A 406 -34.13 -6.88 14.79
CA ILE A 406 -33.12 -7.82 14.27
C ILE A 406 -33.80 -9.00 13.57
N GLU A 407 -34.86 -9.57 14.15
CA GLU A 407 -35.55 -10.74 13.62
C GLU A 407 -36.08 -10.57 12.18
N PRO A 408 -36.70 -9.43 11.79
CA PRO A 408 -37.10 -9.20 10.39
C PRO A 408 -35.94 -9.15 9.43
N ILE A 409 -34.78 -8.62 9.85
CA ILE A 409 -33.55 -8.61 9.04
C ILE A 409 -33.03 -10.04 8.84
N GLN A 410 -32.99 -10.84 9.94
CA GLN A 410 -32.62 -12.26 9.87
C GLN A 410 -33.55 -13.06 8.94
N HIS A 411 -34.86 -12.83 9.05
CA HIS A 411 -35.86 -13.44 8.17
C HIS A 411 -35.59 -13.08 6.69
N THR A 412 -35.37 -11.80 6.40
CA THR A 412 -35.02 -11.35 5.04
C THR A 412 -33.75 -12.05 4.54
N LYS A 413 -32.68 -12.09 5.35
CA LYS A 413 -31.43 -12.76 4.99
C LYS A 413 -31.63 -14.24 4.67
N THR A 414 -32.35 -14.96 5.52
CA THR A 414 -32.43 -16.42 5.41
C THR A 414 -33.50 -16.86 4.41
N CYS A 415 -34.68 -16.24 4.45
CA CYS A 415 -35.81 -16.67 3.62
C CYS A 415 -35.74 -16.09 2.20
N TYR A 416 -35.44 -14.80 2.02
CA TYR A 416 -35.46 -14.18 0.69
C TYR A 416 -34.10 -14.18 0.01
N LEU A 417 -33.01 -13.87 0.76
CA LEU A 417 -31.65 -13.84 0.22
C LEU A 417 -30.92 -15.18 0.34
N ARG A 418 -31.55 -16.19 0.93
CA ARG A 418 -31.02 -17.55 1.10
C ARG A 418 -29.65 -17.61 1.78
N SER A 419 -29.36 -16.66 2.67
CA SER A 419 -28.14 -16.68 3.48
C SER A 419 -28.18 -17.86 4.46
N ARG A 420 -27.07 -18.59 4.58
CA ARG A 420 -26.93 -19.65 5.58
C ARG A 420 -26.65 -19.12 6.98
N ASN A 421 -26.21 -17.87 7.10
CA ASN A 421 -25.89 -17.24 8.37
C ASN A 421 -27.00 -16.24 8.75
N PRO A 422 -27.81 -16.52 9.77
CA PRO A 422 -28.85 -15.58 10.22
C PRO A 422 -28.28 -14.37 10.95
N ARG A 423 -27.10 -14.49 11.57
CA ARG A 423 -26.51 -13.43 12.42
C ARG A 423 -26.21 -12.19 11.61
N LEU A 424 -26.47 -11.03 12.19
CA LEU A 424 -26.17 -9.76 11.56
C LEU A 424 -24.65 -9.51 11.55
N HIS A 425 -24.19 -8.95 10.43
CA HIS A 425 -22.83 -8.44 10.22
C HIS A 425 -22.70 -6.97 10.63
N THR A 426 -21.49 -6.43 10.58
CA THR A 426 -21.19 -5.06 11.02
C THR A 426 -21.95 -3.99 10.23
N ASP A 427 -22.10 -4.13 8.94
CA ASP A 427 -22.85 -3.20 8.08
C ASP A 427 -24.36 -3.21 8.41
N GLU A 428 -24.93 -4.39 8.61
CA GLU A 428 -26.36 -4.56 8.91
C GLU A 428 -26.74 -3.90 10.25
N VAL A 429 -25.89 -4.08 11.28
CA VAL A 429 -26.13 -3.42 12.57
C VAL A 429 -25.97 -1.90 12.49
N LEU A 430 -25.01 -1.39 11.70
CA LEU A 430 -24.83 0.05 11.53
C LEU A 430 -26.00 0.69 10.76
N VAL A 431 -26.53 0.00 9.73
CA VAL A 431 -27.72 0.44 9.00
C VAL A 431 -28.94 0.44 9.92
N ALA A 432 -29.17 -0.65 10.68
CA ALA A 432 -30.29 -0.73 11.63
C ALA A 432 -30.19 0.37 12.70
N LEU A 433 -28.99 0.63 13.23
CA LEU A 433 -28.74 1.70 14.19
C LEU A 433 -29.03 3.08 13.59
N SER A 434 -28.64 3.31 12.32
CA SER A 434 -28.92 4.56 11.61
C SER A 434 -30.41 4.83 11.46
N VAL A 435 -31.21 3.80 11.20
CA VAL A 435 -32.67 3.94 11.11
C VAL A 435 -33.26 4.31 12.48
N LEU A 436 -32.81 3.62 13.55
CA LEU A 436 -33.29 3.87 14.92
C LEU A 436 -32.85 5.22 15.48
N SER A 437 -31.70 5.75 15.04
CA SER A 437 -31.17 7.04 15.54
C SER A 437 -32.08 8.24 15.27
N LYS A 438 -33.07 8.09 14.38
CA LYS A 438 -34.09 9.13 14.12
C LYS A 438 -34.95 9.38 15.36
N ASP A 439 -35.31 8.31 16.07
CA ASP A 439 -36.27 8.36 17.16
C ASP A 439 -35.67 7.99 18.55
N ASP A 440 -34.46 7.50 18.59
CA ASP A 440 -33.74 7.07 19.81
C ASP A 440 -32.44 7.86 19.98
N GLU A 441 -32.37 8.61 21.10
CA GLU A 441 -31.22 9.45 21.47
C GLU A 441 -29.93 8.62 21.69
N ASN A 442 -30.03 7.43 22.32
CA ASN A 442 -28.87 6.58 22.57
C ASN A 442 -28.28 6.06 21.25
N CYS A 443 -29.16 5.71 20.28
CA CYS A 443 -28.72 5.29 18.96
C CYS A 443 -28.01 6.43 18.22
N ARG A 444 -28.49 7.67 18.32
CA ARG A 444 -27.83 8.85 17.73
C ARG A 444 -26.46 9.09 18.34
N ARG A 445 -26.36 9.14 19.67
CA ARG A 445 -25.09 9.32 20.39
C ARG A 445 -24.08 8.20 20.08
N ALA A 446 -24.55 6.96 19.96
CA ALA A 446 -23.69 5.83 19.59
C ALA A 446 -23.13 5.96 18.17
N LEU A 447 -23.88 6.51 17.21
CA LEU A 447 -23.38 6.76 15.86
C LEU A 447 -22.37 7.92 15.79
N GLU A 448 -22.57 8.96 16.58
CA GLU A 448 -21.69 10.14 16.60
C GLU A 448 -20.26 9.82 17.04
N VAL A 449 -20.07 8.78 17.85
CA VAL A 449 -18.73 8.34 18.34
C VAL A 449 -18.02 7.33 17.40
N LEU A 450 -18.65 6.90 16.31
CA LEU A 450 -18.02 5.98 15.35
C LEU A 450 -16.63 6.44 14.86
N PRO A 451 -16.37 7.73 14.59
CA PRO A 451 -15.06 8.21 14.19
C PRO A 451 -13.96 7.97 15.25
N GLU A 452 -14.31 7.81 16.52
CA GLU A 452 -13.36 7.55 17.62
C GLU A 452 -12.77 6.15 17.56
N LEU A 453 -13.36 5.22 16.79
CA LEU A 453 -12.79 3.90 16.52
C LEU A 453 -11.56 3.94 15.61
N ASN A 454 -11.31 5.06 14.95
CA ASN A 454 -10.14 5.18 14.06
C ASN A 454 -8.83 4.98 14.82
N GLY A 455 -8.00 4.07 14.33
CA GLY A 455 -6.71 3.69 14.95
C GLY A 455 -6.82 2.62 16.05
N CYS A 456 -8.02 2.27 16.50
CA CYS A 456 -8.23 1.17 17.43
C CYS A 456 -7.79 -0.18 16.86
N GLN A 457 -7.42 -1.12 17.72
CA GLN A 457 -6.95 -2.44 17.34
C GLN A 457 -8.01 -3.50 17.69
N VAL A 458 -8.37 -4.32 16.71
CA VAL A 458 -9.37 -5.40 16.88
C VAL A 458 -8.74 -6.75 16.58
N HIS A 459 -9.15 -7.76 17.34
CA HIS A 459 -8.88 -9.16 17.05
C HIS A 459 -10.15 -10.01 17.14
N SER A 460 -10.30 -10.98 16.22
CA SER A 460 -11.36 -11.98 16.24
C SER A 460 -10.75 -13.37 16.31
N THR A 461 -11.31 -14.24 17.15
CA THR A 461 -10.87 -15.66 17.29
C THR A 461 -11.29 -16.54 16.12
N VAL A 462 -11.97 -16.00 15.13
CA VAL A 462 -12.33 -16.68 13.88
C VAL A 462 -12.16 -15.73 12.71
N MET A 463 -11.93 -16.28 11.51
CA MET A 463 -11.95 -15.51 10.28
C MET A 463 -13.30 -14.80 10.10
N LEU A 464 -13.24 -13.51 9.82
CA LEU A 464 -14.42 -12.71 9.51
C LEU A 464 -14.71 -12.71 8.00
N GLY A 465 -15.95 -12.40 7.62
CA GLY A 465 -16.33 -12.23 6.23
C GLY A 465 -15.79 -10.92 5.63
N GLU A 466 -15.81 -10.84 4.31
CA GLU A 466 -15.32 -9.68 3.55
C GLU A 466 -16.02 -8.36 3.95
N VAL A 467 -17.32 -8.44 4.26
CA VAL A 467 -18.13 -7.29 4.71
C VAL A 467 -17.56 -6.69 5.98
N ASP A 468 -17.32 -7.53 7.00
CA ASP A 468 -16.75 -7.08 8.28
C ASP A 468 -15.35 -6.47 8.07
N HIS A 469 -14.50 -7.09 7.24
CA HIS A 469 -13.19 -6.54 6.88
C HIS A 469 -13.28 -5.16 6.22
N LYS A 470 -14.21 -4.97 5.29
CA LYS A 470 -14.43 -3.68 4.62
C LYS A 470 -14.91 -2.59 5.58
N ILE A 471 -15.82 -2.92 6.51
CA ILE A 471 -16.30 -1.96 7.50
C ILE A 471 -15.19 -1.55 8.46
N PHE A 472 -14.45 -2.48 9.07
CA PHE A 472 -13.33 -2.14 9.95
C PHE A 472 -12.26 -1.31 9.23
N LYS A 473 -11.96 -1.64 7.97
CA LYS A 473 -11.03 -0.85 7.14
C LYS A 473 -11.53 0.60 6.94
N LYS A 474 -12.83 0.78 6.63
CA LYS A 474 -13.43 2.12 6.44
C LYS A 474 -13.45 2.93 7.73
N LEU A 475 -13.62 2.28 8.88
CA LEU A 475 -13.54 2.90 10.21
C LEU A 475 -12.08 3.17 10.65
N GLY A 476 -11.09 2.79 9.85
CA GLY A 476 -9.67 2.98 10.19
C GLY A 476 -9.18 2.07 11.31
N VAL A 477 -9.86 0.95 11.56
CA VAL A 477 -9.55 -0.01 12.62
C VAL A 477 -8.55 -1.06 12.13
N GLY A 478 -7.54 -1.36 12.95
CA GLY A 478 -6.56 -2.41 12.71
C GLY A 478 -7.09 -3.80 13.06
N LEU A 479 -7.68 -4.52 12.09
CA LEU A 479 -8.26 -5.85 12.29
C LEU A 479 -7.24 -6.97 12.09
N THR A 480 -7.29 -7.98 13.00
CA THR A 480 -6.65 -9.30 12.85
C THR A 480 -7.63 -10.41 13.20
N CYS A 481 -7.41 -11.60 12.63
CA CYS A 481 -8.24 -12.78 12.91
C CYS A 481 -7.36 -14.02 13.12
N ASP A 482 -7.74 -14.93 14.01
CA ASP A 482 -7.14 -16.26 14.03
C ASP A 482 -7.52 -17.03 12.74
N PRO A 483 -6.65 -17.93 12.25
CA PRO A 483 -6.86 -18.69 11.02
C PRO A 483 -7.88 -19.84 11.20
N VAL A 484 -8.93 -19.59 11.95
CA VAL A 484 -9.99 -20.57 12.27
C VAL A 484 -11.21 -20.24 11.41
N ARG A 485 -11.60 -21.17 10.54
CA ARG A 485 -12.85 -21.03 9.78
C ARG A 485 -14.04 -21.21 10.74
N LYS A 486 -15.07 -20.39 10.59
CA LYS A 486 -16.34 -20.62 11.32
C LYS A 486 -16.84 -22.01 10.95
N THR A 487 -16.90 -22.92 11.93
CA THR A 487 -17.66 -24.17 11.78
C THR A 487 -19.10 -23.82 11.45
N LYS A 488 -19.65 -24.51 10.45
CA LYS A 488 -21.02 -24.32 9.98
C LYS A 488 -22.03 -24.55 11.06
#